data_cc87d8bf19de3e405342ce9bdf3e61c3
#
_entry.id   cc87d8bf19de3e405342ce9bdf3e61c3
#
_cell.length_a   1.000
_cell.length_b   1.000
_cell.length_c   1.000
_cell.angle_alpha   90.00
_cell.angle_beta   90.00
_cell.angle_gamma   90.00
#
_symmetry.space_group_name_H-M   'P 1'
#
loop_
_entity.id
_entity.type
_entity.pdbx_description
1 polymer ?
#
loop_
_entity_poly.entity_id
_entity_poly.type
_entity_poly.pdbx_seq_one_letter_code
_entity_poly.pdbx_strand_id
1 'polypeptide(L)'
;KRIPAIDILLKDDQEFKIGSLDFKTIFIPGHTSGHIAFYFEKEKVVFTGDTLFSLGCGRVFEGTHQQMFESLNKIKNLPGDTKIYCGHEYTKNNFGFCLKYNPNNIYLKNKEKELETKIKDGKPTIPSTIREEILTNVFLRYDDLDVKGVLNLKNASDLEIFTKLRDLKDNF
;
A
#
# COMPACT_ATOMS: atom_id res chain seq x y z
N LYS A 1 -13.79 -4.77 -25.50
CA LYS A 1 -13.77 -5.16 -24.05
C LYS A 1 -12.39 -5.76 -23.74
N ARG A 2 -11.65 -5.21 -22.77
CA ARG A 2 -10.32 -5.72 -22.35
C ARG A 2 -10.43 -7.05 -21.59
N ILE A 3 -11.54 -7.28 -20.88
CA ILE A 3 -11.78 -8.48 -20.08
C ILE A 3 -12.90 -9.27 -20.74
N PRO A 4 -12.61 -10.50 -21.22
CA PRO A 4 -13.64 -11.40 -21.78
C PRO A 4 -14.63 -11.82 -20.69
N ALA A 5 -15.88 -12.08 -21.09
CA ALA A 5 -16.94 -12.62 -20.23
C ALA A 5 -17.19 -11.81 -18.92
N ILE A 6 -16.96 -10.50 -18.97
CA ILE A 6 -17.29 -9.63 -17.85
C ILE A 6 -18.81 -9.44 -17.75
N ASP A 7 -19.39 -9.76 -16.61
CA ASP A 7 -20.82 -9.59 -16.34
C ASP A 7 -21.14 -8.19 -15.79
N ILE A 8 -20.31 -7.70 -14.84
CA ILE A 8 -20.52 -6.43 -14.16
C ILE A 8 -19.27 -5.56 -14.28
N LEU A 9 -19.43 -4.33 -14.80
CA LEU A 9 -18.43 -3.29 -14.79
C LEU A 9 -18.58 -2.47 -13.50
N LEU A 10 -17.57 -2.53 -12.64
CA LEU A 10 -17.53 -1.75 -11.40
C LEU A 10 -17.08 -0.32 -11.67
N LYS A 11 -17.66 0.63 -10.93
CA LYS A 11 -17.31 2.05 -10.94
C LYS A 11 -16.71 2.44 -9.59
N ASP A 12 -16.00 3.57 -9.56
CA ASP A 12 -15.55 4.15 -8.28
C ASP A 12 -16.75 4.43 -7.37
N ASP A 13 -16.57 4.24 -6.07
CA ASP A 13 -17.56 4.53 -5.05
C ASP A 13 -18.89 3.74 -5.16
N GLN A 14 -18.86 2.61 -5.86
CA GLN A 14 -20.04 1.79 -6.08
C GLN A 14 -20.19 0.76 -4.96
N GLU A 15 -21.39 0.68 -4.40
CA GLU A 15 -21.75 -0.30 -3.38
C GLU A 15 -22.24 -1.59 -4.00
N PHE A 16 -21.84 -2.71 -3.42
CA PHE A 16 -22.21 -4.06 -3.81
C PHE A 16 -22.44 -4.94 -2.59
N LYS A 17 -23.05 -6.10 -2.86
CA LYS A 17 -23.28 -7.13 -1.87
C LYS A 17 -22.86 -8.50 -2.39
N ILE A 18 -22.11 -9.24 -1.58
CA ILE A 18 -21.77 -10.65 -1.81
C ILE A 18 -22.29 -11.46 -0.62
N GLY A 19 -23.35 -12.25 -0.83
CA GLY A 19 -24.02 -12.94 0.26
C GLY A 19 -24.58 -11.94 1.28
N SER A 20 -24.10 -12.00 2.52
CA SER A 20 -24.46 -11.07 3.60
C SER A 20 -23.51 -9.89 3.76
N LEU A 21 -22.40 -9.85 2.99
CA LEU A 21 -21.36 -8.83 3.13
C LEU A 21 -21.61 -7.67 2.16
N ASP A 22 -21.64 -6.47 2.71
CA ASP A 22 -21.69 -5.23 1.94
C ASP A 22 -20.26 -4.75 1.70
N PHE A 23 -19.94 -4.29 0.48
CA PHE A 23 -18.64 -3.70 0.17
C PHE A 23 -18.77 -2.53 -0.81
N LYS A 24 -17.77 -1.68 -0.78
CA LYS A 24 -17.61 -0.52 -1.65
C LYS A 24 -16.37 -0.67 -2.52
N THR A 25 -16.46 -0.27 -3.76
CA THR A 25 -15.30 -0.21 -4.66
C THR A 25 -14.60 1.13 -4.53
N ILE A 26 -13.27 1.10 -4.51
CA ILE A 26 -12.42 2.30 -4.55
C ILE A 26 -11.53 2.18 -5.78
N PHE A 27 -11.63 3.12 -6.71
CA PHE A 27 -10.78 3.16 -7.89
C PHE A 27 -9.37 3.64 -7.52
N ILE A 28 -8.38 2.79 -7.76
CA ILE A 28 -6.98 2.96 -7.34
C ILE A 28 -6.00 2.69 -8.49
N PRO A 29 -6.07 3.47 -9.59
CA PRO A 29 -5.19 3.30 -10.74
C PRO A 29 -3.72 3.58 -10.39
N GLY A 30 -2.82 2.97 -11.15
CA GLY A 30 -1.37 3.14 -10.98
C GLY A 30 -0.62 1.88 -11.39
N HIS A 31 -0.79 0.78 -10.67
CA HIS A 31 -0.25 -0.52 -11.07
C HIS A 31 -0.84 -0.96 -12.41
N THR A 32 -2.15 -0.97 -12.51
CA THR A 32 -2.88 -1.04 -13.78
C THR A 32 -3.86 0.14 -13.88
N SER A 33 -4.30 0.46 -15.09
CA SER A 33 -5.21 1.58 -15.34
C SER A 33 -6.64 1.35 -14.81
N GLY A 34 -7.02 0.09 -14.60
CA GLY A 34 -8.35 -0.30 -14.11
C GLY A 34 -8.36 -0.87 -12.70
N HIS A 35 -7.30 -0.66 -11.91
CA HIS A 35 -7.18 -1.27 -10.58
C HIS A 35 -8.21 -0.72 -9.59
N ILE A 36 -8.83 -1.62 -8.82
CA ILE A 36 -9.84 -1.29 -7.80
C ILE A 36 -9.52 -2.01 -6.50
N ALA A 37 -9.83 -1.37 -5.38
CA ALA A 37 -9.91 -2.02 -4.07
C ALA A 37 -11.35 -2.34 -3.70
N PHE A 38 -11.53 -3.37 -2.89
CA PHE A 38 -12.81 -3.73 -2.29
C PHE A 38 -12.76 -3.44 -0.80
N TYR A 39 -13.58 -2.50 -0.35
CA TYR A 39 -13.61 -2.07 1.05
C TYR A 39 -14.90 -2.54 1.74
N PHE A 40 -14.72 -3.37 2.75
CA PHE A 40 -15.76 -3.91 3.63
C PHE A 40 -15.74 -3.10 4.92
N GLU A 41 -16.52 -2.04 4.97
CA GLU A 41 -16.48 -1.06 6.05
C GLU A 41 -16.86 -1.66 7.40
N LYS A 42 -17.93 -2.46 7.46
CA LYS A 42 -18.41 -3.09 8.71
C LYS A 42 -17.41 -4.08 9.27
N GLU A 43 -16.74 -4.82 8.42
CA GLU A 43 -15.71 -5.81 8.76
C GLU A 43 -14.33 -5.17 8.99
N LYS A 44 -14.18 -3.89 8.64
CA LYS A 44 -12.91 -3.14 8.67
C LYS A 44 -11.82 -3.87 7.89
N VAL A 45 -12.13 -4.24 6.65
CA VAL A 45 -11.23 -4.97 5.76
C VAL A 45 -11.18 -4.28 4.40
N VAL A 46 -9.98 -4.15 3.83
CA VAL A 46 -9.77 -3.70 2.45
C VAL A 46 -8.86 -4.67 1.70
N PHE A 47 -9.27 -5.04 0.48
CA PHE A 47 -8.45 -5.79 -0.46
C PHE A 47 -7.87 -4.81 -1.46
N THR A 48 -6.55 -4.64 -1.44
CA THR A 48 -5.84 -3.58 -2.20
C THR A 48 -5.16 -4.09 -3.46
N GLY A 49 -5.21 -5.42 -3.71
CA GLY A 49 -4.51 -6.04 -4.83
C GLY A 49 -3.03 -5.64 -4.85
N ASP A 50 -2.59 -5.11 -5.98
CA ASP A 50 -1.19 -4.70 -6.18
C ASP A 50 -0.98 -3.18 -6.09
N THR A 51 -1.79 -2.47 -5.31
CA THR A 51 -1.60 -1.04 -5.05
C THR A 51 -0.84 -0.82 -3.74
N LEU A 52 -1.38 -1.26 -2.59
CA LEU A 52 -0.71 -1.15 -1.30
C LEU A 52 -0.36 -2.54 -0.78
N PHE A 53 0.92 -2.81 -0.55
CA PHE A 53 1.44 -4.00 0.12
C PHE A 53 1.81 -3.69 1.56
N SER A 54 1.97 -4.75 2.37
CA SER A 54 2.62 -4.58 3.67
C SER A 54 4.03 -4.03 3.46
N LEU A 55 4.30 -2.84 4.04
CA LEU A 55 5.55 -2.09 3.96
C LEU A 55 5.96 -1.68 2.53
N GLY A 56 5.03 -1.63 1.58
CA GLY A 56 5.38 -1.31 0.20
C GLY A 56 4.19 -0.89 -0.64
N CYS A 57 4.46 -0.66 -1.93
CA CYS A 57 3.43 -0.45 -2.94
C CYS A 57 3.82 -1.11 -4.27
N GLY A 58 2.85 -1.30 -5.14
CA GLY A 58 3.03 -1.89 -6.47
C GLY A 58 3.88 -1.04 -7.40
N ARG A 59 4.45 -1.70 -8.43
CA ARG A 59 5.08 -1.00 -9.56
C ARG A 59 4.03 -0.27 -10.38
N VAL A 60 4.45 0.82 -11.02
CA VAL A 60 3.59 1.59 -11.93
C VAL A 60 3.81 1.07 -13.35
N PHE A 61 2.90 0.21 -13.83
CA PHE A 61 3.01 -0.37 -15.17
C PHE A 61 2.20 0.37 -16.23
N GLU A 62 0.93 0.67 -15.92
CA GLU A 62 0.03 1.30 -16.90
C GLU A 62 -0.35 2.74 -16.53
N GLY A 63 -0.24 3.09 -15.24
CA GLY A 63 -0.56 4.43 -14.75
C GLY A 63 0.64 5.35 -14.67
N THR A 64 0.49 6.42 -13.89
CA THR A 64 1.55 7.38 -13.56
C THR A 64 1.87 7.33 -12.06
N HIS A 65 3.06 7.83 -11.68
CA HIS A 65 3.42 8.00 -10.26
C HIS A 65 2.37 8.84 -9.51
N GLN A 66 1.84 9.89 -10.13
CA GLN A 66 0.79 10.70 -9.55
C GLN A 66 -0.48 9.89 -9.27
N GLN A 67 -0.94 9.08 -10.23
CA GLN A 67 -2.12 8.22 -10.04
C GLN A 67 -1.91 7.21 -8.91
N MET A 68 -0.73 6.58 -8.83
CA MET A 68 -0.42 5.65 -7.74
C MET A 68 -0.37 6.38 -6.39
N PHE A 69 0.24 7.56 -6.33
CA PHE A 69 0.29 8.40 -5.14
C PHE A 69 -1.12 8.79 -4.66
N GLU A 70 -1.99 9.23 -5.56
CA GLU A 70 -3.39 9.56 -5.24
C GLU A 70 -4.17 8.32 -4.77
N SER A 71 -3.93 7.17 -5.40
CA SER A 71 -4.54 5.90 -5.02
C SER A 71 -4.12 5.45 -3.61
N LEU A 72 -2.84 5.56 -3.28
CA LEU A 72 -2.33 5.30 -1.94
C LEU A 72 -2.93 6.24 -0.90
N ASN A 73 -3.12 7.52 -1.24
CA ASN A 73 -3.77 8.49 -0.36
C ASN A 73 -5.25 8.16 -0.11
N LYS A 74 -5.98 7.66 -1.11
CA LYS A 74 -7.35 7.17 -0.88
C LYS A 74 -7.38 6.05 0.16
N ILE A 75 -6.45 5.08 0.05
CA ILE A 75 -6.36 3.96 1.01
C ILE A 75 -5.86 4.46 2.38
N LYS A 76 -4.86 5.34 2.43
CA LYS A 76 -4.31 5.94 3.66
C LYS A 76 -5.37 6.63 4.51
N ASN A 77 -6.41 7.17 3.87
CA ASN A 77 -7.50 7.89 4.54
C ASN A 77 -8.60 6.97 5.10
N LEU A 78 -8.54 5.66 4.92
CA LEU A 78 -9.44 4.72 5.57
C LEU A 78 -9.18 4.66 7.09
N PRO A 79 -10.15 4.21 7.90
CA PRO A 79 -9.97 4.06 9.34
C PRO A 79 -8.71 3.25 9.69
N GLY A 80 -7.95 3.73 10.67
CA GLY A 80 -6.63 3.17 11.01
C GLY A 80 -6.63 1.71 11.45
N ASP A 81 -7.75 1.18 11.92
CA ASP A 81 -7.93 -0.22 12.32
C ASP A 81 -8.41 -1.13 11.17
N THR A 82 -8.54 -0.59 9.96
CA THR A 82 -8.87 -1.36 8.75
C THR A 82 -7.70 -2.30 8.40
N LYS A 83 -7.99 -3.59 8.29
CA LYS A 83 -7.04 -4.63 7.89
C LYS A 83 -6.84 -4.61 6.37
N ILE A 84 -5.58 -4.70 5.94
CA ILE A 84 -5.19 -4.66 4.53
C ILE A 84 -4.81 -6.07 4.08
N TYR A 85 -5.51 -6.57 3.07
CA TYR A 85 -5.15 -7.78 2.35
C TYR A 85 -4.69 -7.42 0.94
N CYS A 86 -3.40 -7.61 0.70
CA CYS A 86 -2.77 -7.32 -0.59
C CYS A 86 -2.55 -8.58 -1.43
N GLY A 87 -2.18 -8.42 -2.70
CA GLY A 87 -2.04 -9.52 -3.65
C GLY A 87 -0.82 -10.42 -3.41
N HIS A 88 0.22 -9.95 -2.71
CA HIS A 88 1.49 -10.65 -2.57
C HIS A 88 2.14 -10.51 -1.19
N GLU A 89 2.85 -11.54 -0.75
CA GLU A 89 3.67 -11.61 0.47
C GLU A 89 5.09 -11.05 0.24
N TYR A 90 5.21 -9.76 -0.05
CA TYR A 90 6.51 -9.10 -0.28
C TYR A 90 7.10 -8.44 0.96
N THR A 91 6.51 -8.62 2.12
CA THR A 91 6.79 -7.90 3.36
C THR A 91 8.28 -7.92 3.74
N LYS A 92 8.96 -9.08 3.62
CA LYS A 92 10.40 -9.21 3.96
C LYS A 92 11.28 -8.30 3.11
N ASN A 93 11.08 -8.30 1.79
CA ASN A 93 11.86 -7.45 0.88
C ASN A 93 11.50 -5.97 1.09
N ASN A 94 10.21 -5.68 1.28
CA ASN A 94 9.72 -4.34 1.53
C ASN A 94 10.26 -3.77 2.86
N PHE A 95 10.36 -4.59 3.91
CA PHE A 95 10.94 -4.21 5.20
C PHE A 95 12.38 -3.69 5.04
N GLY A 96 13.22 -4.44 4.30
CA GLY A 96 14.60 -4.01 4.02
C GLY A 96 14.67 -2.65 3.29
N PHE A 97 13.75 -2.43 2.35
CA PHE A 97 13.65 -1.15 1.67
C PHE A 97 13.22 -0.01 2.62
N CYS A 98 12.17 -0.23 3.42
CA CYS A 98 11.72 0.75 4.40
C CYS A 98 12.84 1.10 5.40
N LEU A 99 13.57 0.10 5.90
CA LEU A 99 14.68 0.32 6.83
C LEU A 99 15.82 1.13 6.19
N LYS A 100 16.11 0.92 4.91
CA LYS A 100 17.12 1.68 4.17
C LYS A 100 16.77 3.17 4.06
N TYR A 101 15.50 3.51 3.82
CA TYR A 101 15.08 4.89 3.56
C TYR A 101 14.40 5.58 4.75
N ASN A 102 14.12 4.86 5.84
CA ASN A 102 13.66 5.42 7.11
C ASN A 102 14.33 4.71 8.32
N PRO A 103 15.67 4.76 8.43
CA PRO A 103 16.45 3.96 9.37
C PRO A 103 16.20 4.30 10.84
N ASN A 104 15.72 5.51 11.14
CA ASN A 104 15.48 5.96 12.51
C ASN A 104 14.02 5.70 12.99
N ASN A 105 13.19 5.12 12.15
CA ASN A 105 11.80 4.83 12.47
C ASN A 105 11.69 3.75 13.55
N ILE A 106 11.27 4.16 14.74
CA ILE A 106 11.14 3.28 15.92
C ILE A 106 10.07 2.19 15.73
N TYR A 107 8.97 2.52 15.04
CA TYR A 107 7.88 1.55 14.78
C TYR A 107 8.35 0.45 13.81
N LEU A 108 9.16 0.81 12.83
CA LEU A 108 9.75 -0.13 11.88
C LEU A 108 10.75 -1.07 12.59
N LYS A 109 11.63 -0.52 13.46
CA LYS A 109 12.57 -1.31 14.26
C LYS A 109 11.85 -2.27 15.21
N ASN A 110 10.76 -1.83 15.83
CA ASN A 110 9.97 -2.70 16.71
C ASN A 110 9.29 -3.84 15.95
N LYS A 111 8.94 -3.63 14.67
CA LYS A 111 8.31 -4.65 13.83
C LYS A 111 9.28 -5.75 13.38
N GLU A 112 10.59 -5.52 13.43
CA GLU A 112 11.61 -6.45 12.93
C GLU A 112 11.50 -7.84 13.57
N LYS A 113 11.48 -7.91 14.92
CA LYS A 113 11.38 -9.18 15.66
C LYS A 113 10.09 -9.94 15.37
N GLU A 114 8.98 -9.21 15.23
CA GLU A 114 7.69 -9.81 14.87
C GLU A 114 7.77 -10.47 13.49
N LEU A 115 8.31 -9.74 12.50
CA LEU A 115 8.46 -10.23 11.14
C LEU A 115 9.41 -11.43 11.06
N GLU A 116 10.57 -11.37 11.72
CA GLU A 116 11.51 -12.48 11.78
C GLU A 116 10.86 -13.73 12.36
N THR A 117 10.08 -13.57 13.44
CA THR A 117 9.38 -14.69 14.08
C THR A 117 8.33 -15.29 13.14
N LYS A 118 7.48 -14.45 12.51
CA LYS A 118 6.46 -14.91 11.55
C LYS A 118 7.10 -15.66 10.37
N ILE A 119 8.17 -15.09 9.80
CA ILE A 119 8.88 -15.71 8.66
C ILE A 119 9.50 -17.06 9.07
N LYS A 120 10.17 -17.12 10.23
CA LYS A 120 10.77 -18.35 10.75
C LYS A 120 9.73 -19.45 10.98
N ASP A 121 8.56 -19.07 11.48
CA ASP A 121 7.47 -19.99 11.77
C ASP A 121 6.63 -20.35 10.53
N GLY A 122 6.95 -19.80 9.35
CA GLY A 122 6.17 -19.99 8.12
C GLY A 122 4.77 -19.37 8.21
N LYS A 123 4.56 -18.39 9.09
CA LYS A 123 3.27 -17.70 9.26
C LYS A 123 3.14 -16.52 8.28
N PRO A 124 1.92 -16.21 7.82
CA PRO A 124 1.69 -15.05 6.95
C PRO A 124 2.02 -13.75 7.67
N THR A 125 2.55 -12.79 6.92
CA THR A 125 2.85 -11.42 7.40
C THR A 125 1.71 -10.44 7.15
N ILE A 126 0.73 -10.82 6.35
CA ILE A 126 -0.54 -10.12 6.12
C ILE A 126 -1.69 -10.82 6.88
N PRO A 127 -2.74 -10.08 7.30
CA PRO A 127 -2.94 -8.67 7.03
C PRO A 127 -2.08 -7.74 7.90
N SER A 128 -1.75 -6.56 7.37
CA SER A 128 -1.37 -5.39 8.16
C SER A 128 -2.60 -4.49 8.40
N THR A 129 -2.41 -3.31 9.01
CA THR A 129 -3.47 -2.33 9.19
C THR A 129 -3.08 -0.99 8.59
N ILE A 130 -4.07 -0.14 8.25
CA ILE A 130 -3.81 1.23 7.77
C ILE A 130 -2.90 1.99 8.74
N ARG A 131 -3.15 1.89 10.04
CA ARG A 131 -2.32 2.54 11.08
C ARG A 131 -0.87 2.04 11.04
N GLU A 132 -0.65 0.73 10.92
CA GLU A 132 0.71 0.17 10.83
C GLU A 132 1.42 0.68 9.58
N GLU A 133 0.76 0.68 8.43
CA GLU A 133 1.35 1.17 7.19
C GLU A 133 1.68 2.66 7.25
N ILE A 134 0.81 3.51 7.82
CA ILE A 134 1.10 4.94 8.03
C ILE A 134 2.34 5.13 8.90
N LEU A 135 2.55 4.27 9.90
CA LEU A 135 3.69 4.39 10.83
C LEU A 135 4.99 3.81 10.26
N THR A 136 4.94 2.89 9.31
CA THR A 136 6.11 2.08 8.92
C THR A 136 6.45 2.09 7.43
N ASN A 137 5.45 2.28 6.55
CA ASN A 137 5.63 2.18 5.11
C ASN A 137 6.13 3.51 4.52
N VAL A 138 7.35 3.53 3.97
CA VAL A 138 7.95 4.77 3.40
C VAL A 138 7.13 5.37 2.26
N PHE A 139 6.34 4.57 1.54
CA PHE A 139 5.46 5.07 0.48
C PHE A 139 4.22 5.81 0.98
N LEU A 140 3.92 5.72 2.30
CA LEU A 140 2.90 6.52 2.99
C LEU A 140 3.51 7.59 3.92
N ARG A 141 4.85 7.65 4.01
CA ARG A 141 5.64 8.55 4.87
C ARG A 141 6.48 9.54 4.04
N TYR A 142 6.03 9.90 2.88
CA TYR A 142 6.68 10.84 1.96
C TYR A 142 6.86 12.25 2.56
N ASP A 143 6.08 12.62 3.56
CA ASP A 143 6.15 13.88 4.35
C ASP A 143 7.16 13.82 5.51
N ASP A 144 7.67 12.64 5.85
CA ASP A 144 8.58 12.44 6.97
C ASP A 144 9.96 13.07 6.71
N LEU A 145 10.44 13.88 7.67
CA LEU A 145 11.70 14.61 7.55
C LEU A 145 12.93 13.70 7.47
N ASP A 146 12.89 12.54 8.12
CA ASP A 146 13.99 11.57 8.08
C ASP A 146 14.07 10.93 6.68
N VAL A 147 12.95 10.55 6.10
CA VAL A 147 12.85 10.05 4.71
C VAL A 147 13.38 11.11 3.72
N LYS A 148 12.89 12.35 3.83
CA LYS A 148 13.37 13.48 3.00
C LYS A 148 14.85 13.74 3.19
N GLY A 149 15.36 13.59 4.42
CA GLY A 149 16.78 13.73 4.75
C GLY A 149 17.67 12.66 4.11
N VAL A 150 17.27 11.38 4.20
CA VAL A 150 18.00 10.26 3.59
C VAL A 150 18.05 10.37 2.08
N LEU A 151 16.97 10.88 1.46
CA LEU A 151 16.93 11.11 0.01
C LEU A 151 17.65 12.37 -0.44
N ASN A 152 18.11 13.24 0.48
CA ASN A 152 18.67 14.58 0.19
C ASN A 152 17.67 15.50 -0.56
N LEU A 153 16.38 15.35 -0.26
CA LEU A 153 15.27 16.06 -0.93
C LEU A 153 14.37 16.81 0.08
N LYS A 154 14.99 17.58 0.99
CA LYS A 154 14.30 18.24 2.13
C LYS A 154 13.17 19.19 1.69
N ASN A 155 13.30 19.85 0.55
CA ASN A 155 12.35 20.84 0.04
C ASN A 155 11.44 20.29 -1.07
N ALA A 156 11.54 19.01 -1.40
CA ALA A 156 10.72 18.39 -2.42
C ALA A 156 9.26 18.21 -1.94
N SER A 157 8.35 18.26 -2.88
CA SER A 157 6.93 17.92 -2.66
C SER A 157 6.77 16.45 -2.32
N ASP A 158 5.66 16.09 -1.70
CA ASP A 158 5.35 14.73 -1.31
C ASP A 158 5.27 13.78 -2.52
N LEU A 159 4.77 14.26 -3.65
CA LEU A 159 4.76 13.51 -4.91
C LEU A 159 6.18 13.25 -5.45
N GLU A 160 7.09 14.22 -5.37
CA GLU A 160 8.49 14.04 -5.78
C GLU A 160 9.20 13.02 -4.89
N ILE A 161 8.96 13.04 -3.57
CA ILE A 161 9.50 12.04 -2.63
C ILE A 161 8.96 10.66 -2.97
N PHE A 162 7.64 10.53 -3.14
CA PHE A 162 7.02 9.27 -3.54
C PHE A 162 7.60 8.72 -4.84
N THR A 163 7.69 9.57 -5.88
CA THR A 163 8.26 9.21 -7.19
C THR A 163 9.68 8.69 -7.04
N LYS A 164 10.53 9.42 -6.29
CA LYS A 164 11.90 9.00 -6.04
C LYS A 164 12.00 7.66 -5.33
N LEU A 165 11.18 7.44 -4.31
CA LEU A 165 11.12 6.15 -3.60
C LEU A 165 10.68 5.01 -4.54
N ARG A 166 9.70 5.25 -5.41
CA ARG A 166 9.22 4.23 -6.33
C ARG A 166 10.29 3.83 -7.35
N ASP A 167 10.97 4.82 -7.97
CA ASP A 167 12.08 4.59 -8.89
C ASP A 167 13.24 3.81 -8.22
N LEU A 168 13.55 4.15 -6.97
CA LEU A 168 14.59 3.46 -6.20
C LEU A 168 14.19 2.02 -5.86
N LYS A 169 12.90 1.76 -5.61
CA LYS A 169 12.41 0.41 -5.31
C LYS A 169 12.41 -0.49 -6.54
N ASP A 170 12.28 0.06 -7.74
CA ASP A 170 12.31 -0.72 -8.97
C ASP A 170 13.68 -1.36 -9.24
N ASN A 171 14.73 -0.79 -8.63
CA ASN A 171 16.12 -1.23 -8.73
C ASN A 171 16.67 -1.84 -7.41
N PHE A 172 15.79 -2.13 -6.44
CA PHE A 172 16.13 -2.72 -5.14
C PHE A 172 15.85 -4.22 -5.16
#